data_1dc0832f2f2d299a55a1d4e928c0899c
#
_entry.id   1dc0832f2f2d299a55a1d4e928c0899c
#
_cell.length_a   1.000
_cell.length_b   1.000
_cell.length_c   1.000
_cell.angle_alpha   90.00
_cell.angle_beta   90.00
_cell.angle_gamma   90.00
#
_symmetry.space_group_name_H-M   'P 1'
#
loop_
_entity.id
_entity.type
_entity.pdbx_description
1 polymer ?
#
loop_
_entity_poly.entity_id
_entity_poly.type
_entity_poly.pdbx_seq_one_letter_code
_entity_poly.pdbx_strand_id
1 'polypeptide(L)'
;KEFIINDNEAGQRFDKYLAKLLREAPKSFFYKMMRKKNITLNGKKATGNEKLISGDHVKLFLSDETFEKFSGSIPAPRAKHSLDIIYEDENILLINKPAGMLSQPAEDGTPSLVEYLKGYLLARGSLTEDDLRTFRPSVCNRLDRNTSGLIAAGKRHAGLTELYDI
;
A
#
# COMPACT_ATOMS: atom_id res chain seq x y z
N LYS A 1 -0.35 -20.26 5.35
CA LYS A 1 -0.70 -18.99 6.02
C LYS A 1 -2.08 -18.53 5.55
N GLU A 2 -2.81 -17.84 6.43
CA GLU A 2 -4.16 -17.35 6.16
C GLU A 2 -4.23 -15.87 6.51
N PHE A 3 -4.90 -15.10 5.66
CA PHE A 3 -5.09 -13.67 5.82
C PHE A 3 -6.56 -13.34 5.59
N ILE A 4 -7.09 -12.41 6.38
CA ILE A 4 -8.43 -11.87 6.20
C ILE A 4 -8.28 -10.44 5.69
N ILE A 5 -8.90 -10.15 4.56
CA ILE A 5 -8.85 -8.82 3.95
C ILE A 5 -9.58 -7.81 4.85
N ASN A 6 -8.87 -6.78 5.24
CA ASN A 6 -9.41 -5.67 6.02
C ASN A 6 -9.88 -4.51 5.10
N ASP A 7 -10.47 -3.48 5.71
CA ASP A 7 -11.00 -2.33 4.97
C ASP A 7 -9.92 -1.56 4.19
N ASN A 8 -8.68 -1.55 4.66
CA ASN A 8 -7.55 -0.90 3.97
C ASN A 8 -7.08 -1.68 2.74
N GLU A 9 -7.33 -2.97 2.71
CA GLU A 9 -6.92 -3.88 1.64
C GLU A 9 -8.02 -4.10 0.62
N ALA A 10 -9.27 -3.87 1.01
CA ALA A 10 -10.43 -4.02 0.14
C ALA A 10 -10.39 -3.05 -1.05
N GLY A 11 -11.03 -3.46 -2.15
CA GLY A 11 -11.13 -2.67 -3.37
C GLY A 11 -9.99 -2.86 -4.37
N GLN A 12 -8.86 -3.43 -3.97
CA GLN A 12 -7.77 -3.72 -4.88
C GLN A 12 -7.94 -5.09 -5.57
N ARG A 13 -7.27 -5.28 -6.69
CA ARG A 13 -7.23 -6.59 -7.38
C ARG A 13 -6.38 -7.58 -6.58
N PHE A 14 -6.77 -8.84 -6.63
CA PHE A 14 -6.09 -9.90 -5.88
C PHE A 14 -4.62 -10.07 -6.29
N ASP A 15 -4.30 -9.98 -7.58
CA ASP A 15 -2.90 -10.03 -8.05
C ASP A 15 -2.06 -8.85 -7.51
N LYS A 16 -2.65 -7.68 -7.34
CA LYS A 16 -1.97 -6.51 -6.77
C LYS A 16 -1.74 -6.66 -5.26
N TYR A 17 -2.71 -7.22 -4.57
CA TYR A 17 -2.57 -7.58 -3.16
C TYR A 17 -1.41 -8.57 -2.96
N LEU A 18 -1.38 -9.65 -3.74
CA LEU A 18 -0.31 -10.65 -3.67
C LEU A 18 1.07 -10.04 -3.97
N ALA A 19 1.16 -9.13 -4.94
CA ALA A 19 2.41 -8.44 -5.26
C ALA A 19 2.91 -7.53 -4.14
N LYS A 20 2.03 -7.04 -3.29
CA LYS A 20 2.42 -6.29 -2.08
C LYS A 20 2.83 -7.21 -0.94
N LEU A 21 2.10 -8.31 -0.74
CA LEU A 21 2.34 -9.29 0.31
C LEU A 21 3.64 -10.09 0.07
N LEU A 22 3.88 -10.48 -1.18
CA LEU A 22 5.04 -11.26 -1.62
C LEU A 22 5.88 -10.42 -2.60
N ARG A 23 6.52 -9.39 -2.10
CA ARG A 23 7.21 -8.32 -2.88
C ARG A 23 8.31 -8.82 -3.78
N GLU A 24 9.04 -9.84 -3.31
CA GLU A 24 10.18 -10.42 -4.01
C GLU A 24 9.78 -11.52 -5.00
N ALA A 25 8.49 -11.89 -5.04
CA ALA A 25 8.02 -12.91 -5.95
C ALA A 25 7.70 -12.35 -7.34
N PRO A 26 8.12 -13.00 -8.42
CA PRO A 26 7.73 -12.61 -9.77
C PRO A 26 6.23 -12.85 -9.99
N LYS A 27 5.61 -12.04 -10.84
CA LYS A 27 4.17 -12.18 -11.17
C LYS A 27 3.79 -13.60 -11.63
N SER A 28 4.64 -14.23 -12.40
CA SER A 28 4.43 -15.61 -12.88
C SER A 28 4.27 -16.61 -11.74
N PHE A 29 4.90 -16.38 -10.60
CA PHE A 29 4.78 -17.21 -9.41
C PHE A 29 3.33 -17.19 -8.88
N PHE A 30 2.69 -16.04 -8.78
CA PHE A 30 1.31 -15.94 -8.28
C PHE A 30 0.35 -16.73 -9.15
N TYR A 31 0.43 -16.56 -10.47
CA TYR A 31 -0.46 -17.25 -11.41
C TYR A 31 -0.23 -18.77 -11.40
N LYS A 32 1.04 -19.21 -11.27
CA LYS A 32 1.36 -20.62 -11.11
C LYS A 32 0.76 -21.21 -9.83
N MET A 33 0.88 -20.48 -8.71
CA MET A 33 0.35 -20.92 -7.41
C MET A 33 -1.18 -20.93 -7.38
N MET A 34 -1.83 -19.94 -7.97
CA MET A 34 -3.29 -19.91 -8.10
C MET A 34 -3.81 -21.06 -8.98
N ARG A 35 -3.14 -21.37 -10.11
CA ARG A 35 -3.50 -22.53 -10.95
C ARG A 35 -3.43 -23.85 -10.19
N LYS A 36 -2.42 -24.00 -9.32
CA LYS A 36 -2.21 -25.21 -8.51
C LYS A 36 -3.08 -25.23 -7.24
N LYS A 37 -3.92 -24.22 -7.00
CA LYS A 37 -4.67 -24.02 -5.75
C LYS A 37 -3.79 -23.89 -4.50
N ASN A 38 -2.51 -23.54 -4.66
CA ASN A 38 -1.62 -23.21 -3.54
C ASN A 38 -1.84 -21.77 -3.02
N ILE A 39 -2.52 -20.96 -3.81
CA ILE A 39 -3.07 -19.66 -3.37
C ILE A 39 -4.56 -19.68 -3.74
N THR A 40 -5.41 -19.46 -2.75
CA THR A 40 -6.87 -19.50 -2.92
C THR A 40 -7.51 -18.25 -2.33
N LEU A 41 -8.66 -17.88 -2.88
CA LEU A 41 -9.53 -16.82 -2.38
C LEU A 41 -10.87 -17.44 -1.98
N ASN A 42 -11.26 -17.28 -0.71
CA ASN A 42 -12.49 -17.88 -0.14
C ASN A 42 -12.58 -19.39 -0.39
N GLY A 43 -11.46 -20.09 -0.30
CA GLY A 43 -11.35 -21.52 -0.54
C GLY A 43 -11.49 -21.96 -2.00
N LYS A 44 -11.63 -21.03 -2.93
CA LYS A 44 -11.77 -21.27 -4.36
C LYS A 44 -10.50 -20.93 -5.14
N LYS A 45 -10.38 -21.56 -6.31
CA LYS A 45 -9.34 -21.20 -7.27
C LYS A 45 -9.55 -19.76 -7.75
N ALA A 46 -8.49 -18.96 -7.72
CA ALA A 46 -8.51 -17.57 -8.16
C ALA A 46 -7.79 -17.37 -9.48
N THR A 47 -8.10 -16.28 -10.16
CA THR A 47 -7.47 -15.86 -11.43
C THR A 47 -6.53 -14.68 -11.26
N GLY A 48 -6.64 -13.95 -10.14
CA GLY A 48 -5.87 -12.74 -9.84
C GLY A 48 -6.58 -11.44 -10.19
N ASN A 49 -7.66 -11.50 -10.97
CA ASN A 49 -8.42 -10.32 -11.40
C ASN A 49 -9.54 -9.94 -10.42
N GLU A 50 -9.81 -10.80 -9.44
CA GLU A 50 -10.87 -10.60 -8.46
C GLU A 50 -10.62 -9.29 -7.69
N LYS A 51 -11.67 -8.50 -7.52
CA LYS A 51 -11.65 -7.33 -6.65
C LYS A 51 -11.94 -7.78 -5.22
N LEU A 52 -10.98 -7.58 -4.33
CA LEU A 52 -11.08 -7.98 -2.93
C LEU A 52 -12.12 -7.13 -2.19
N ILE A 53 -12.85 -7.77 -1.30
CA ILE A 53 -13.77 -7.11 -0.35
C ILE A 53 -13.34 -7.41 1.08
N SER A 54 -13.71 -6.54 2.00
CA SER A 54 -13.46 -6.76 3.44
C SER A 54 -14.09 -8.06 3.89
N GLY A 55 -13.33 -8.87 4.64
CA GLY A 55 -13.73 -10.20 5.08
C GLY A 55 -13.36 -11.36 4.14
N ASP A 56 -12.84 -11.09 2.95
CA ASP A 56 -12.33 -12.15 2.08
C ASP A 56 -11.20 -12.92 2.74
N HIS A 57 -11.20 -14.24 2.57
CA HIS A 57 -10.18 -15.15 3.09
C HIS A 57 -9.16 -15.52 2.02
N VAL A 58 -7.91 -15.15 2.25
CA VAL A 58 -6.77 -15.54 1.41
C VAL A 58 -5.98 -16.63 2.10
N LYS A 59 -5.82 -17.79 1.47
CA LYS A 59 -4.98 -18.88 1.97
C LYS A 59 -3.80 -19.12 1.04
N LEU A 60 -2.60 -19.17 1.64
CA LEU A 60 -1.35 -19.50 0.98
C LEU A 60 -0.82 -20.83 1.53
N PHE A 61 -0.86 -21.87 0.71
CA PHE A 61 -0.26 -23.17 0.99
C PHE A 61 1.20 -23.17 0.51
N LEU A 62 2.01 -22.34 1.16
CA LEU A 62 3.44 -22.19 0.93
C LEU A 62 4.18 -22.60 2.21
N SER A 63 5.40 -23.15 2.05
CA SER A 63 6.30 -23.35 3.20
C SER A 63 6.64 -22.01 3.83
N ASP A 64 6.97 -22.02 5.13
CA ASP A 64 7.40 -20.82 5.83
C ASP A 64 8.63 -20.19 5.19
N GLU A 65 9.59 -21.02 4.80
CA GLU A 65 10.79 -20.59 4.08
C GLU A 65 10.47 -19.87 2.76
N THR A 66 9.55 -20.41 1.95
CA THR A 66 9.13 -19.79 0.69
C THR A 66 8.41 -18.47 0.95
N PHE A 67 7.54 -18.44 1.97
CA PHE A 67 6.83 -17.22 2.33
C PHE A 67 7.80 -16.12 2.79
N GLU A 68 8.72 -16.43 3.69
CA GLU A 68 9.72 -15.48 4.19
C GLU A 68 10.62 -14.95 3.06
N LYS A 69 11.08 -15.85 2.21
CA LYS A 69 11.89 -15.48 1.04
C LYS A 69 11.21 -14.45 0.15
N PHE A 70 9.90 -14.58 -0.08
CA PHE A 70 9.17 -13.72 -1.00
C PHE A 70 8.45 -12.53 -0.34
N SER A 71 8.22 -12.56 0.97
CA SER A 71 7.59 -11.43 1.66
C SER A 71 8.47 -10.20 1.74
N GLY A 72 9.80 -10.39 1.79
CA GLY A 72 10.75 -9.30 1.88
C GLY A 72 10.67 -8.51 3.20
N SER A 73 11.55 -7.55 3.36
CA SER A 73 11.50 -6.58 4.47
C SER A 73 10.65 -5.37 4.11
N ILE A 74 9.91 -4.85 5.07
CA ILE A 74 9.22 -3.57 4.93
C ILE A 74 10.26 -2.47 5.14
N PRO A 75 10.49 -1.57 4.17
CA PRO A 75 11.38 -0.45 4.40
C PRO A 75 10.82 0.44 5.50
N ALA A 76 11.57 0.63 6.57
CA ALA A 76 11.21 1.58 7.61
C ALA A 76 11.14 3.01 7.03
N PRO A 77 10.24 3.87 7.53
CA PRO A 77 10.23 5.29 7.16
C PRO A 77 11.57 5.93 7.52
N ARG A 78 12.29 6.43 6.53
CA ARG A 78 13.67 6.90 6.68
C ARG A 78 13.81 8.28 7.30
N ALA A 79 12.74 9.06 7.38
CA ALA A 79 12.82 10.43 7.86
C ALA A 79 11.56 10.87 8.60
N LYS A 80 11.77 11.69 9.63
CA LYS A 80 10.70 12.43 10.30
C LYS A 80 10.70 13.86 9.77
N HIS A 81 9.57 14.30 9.29
CA HIS A 81 9.32 15.68 8.90
C HIS A 81 7.93 16.09 9.37
N SER A 82 7.81 17.30 9.89
CA SER A 82 6.50 17.86 10.20
C SER A 82 5.77 18.19 8.90
N LEU A 83 4.58 17.61 8.70
CA LEU A 83 3.72 17.91 7.56
C LEU A 83 2.78 19.07 7.90
N ASP A 84 2.63 20.01 6.97
CA ASP A 84 1.62 21.07 7.04
C ASP A 84 0.28 20.54 6.53
N ILE A 85 -0.54 20.03 7.45
CA ILE A 85 -1.81 19.37 7.16
C ILE A 85 -2.92 20.40 7.18
N ILE A 86 -3.57 20.60 6.04
CA ILE A 86 -4.67 21.56 5.86
C ILE A 86 -6.01 20.94 6.22
N TYR A 87 -6.19 19.65 5.92
CA TYR A 87 -7.39 18.89 6.22
C TYR A 87 -7.05 17.41 6.41
N GLU A 88 -7.74 16.76 7.32
CA GLU A 88 -7.63 15.34 7.59
C GLU A 88 -8.96 14.75 8.03
N ASP A 89 -9.35 13.62 7.44
CA ASP A 89 -10.43 12.79 7.92
C ASP A 89 -9.98 11.32 8.02
N GLU A 90 -10.91 10.37 8.09
CA GLU A 90 -10.58 8.95 8.18
C GLU A 90 -9.92 8.40 6.91
N ASN A 91 -10.20 8.98 5.76
CA ASN A 91 -9.86 8.45 4.45
C ASN A 91 -8.77 9.24 3.73
N ILE A 92 -8.75 10.57 3.91
CA ILE A 92 -7.89 11.47 3.14
C ILE A 92 -7.14 12.47 4.01
N LEU A 93 -6.07 12.99 3.41
CA LEU A 93 -5.27 14.12 3.91
C LEU A 93 -5.10 15.13 2.78
N LEU A 94 -5.22 16.42 3.12
CA LEU A 94 -4.77 17.51 2.26
C LEU A 94 -3.54 18.15 2.90
N ILE A 95 -2.44 18.18 2.18
CA ILE A 95 -1.14 18.60 2.68
C ILE A 95 -0.64 19.77 1.85
N ASN A 96 -0.19 20.83 2.50
CA ASN A 96 0.55 21.90 1.85
C ASN A 96 2.02 21.47 1.69
N LYS A 97 2.39 21.07 0.48
CA LYS A 97 3.76 20.67 0.18
C LYS A 97 4.64 21.91 0.08
N PRO A 98 5.77 22.00 0.82
CA PRO A 98 6.73 23.09 0.64
C PRO A 98 7.51 22.93 -0.67
N ALA A 99 8.02 24.03 -1.18
CA ALA A 99 9.01 23.98 -2.26
C ALA A 99 10.29 23.27 -1.79
N GLY A 100 10.92 22.54 -2.69
CA GLY A 100 12.15 21.78 -2.41
C GLY A 100 11.90 20.31 -2.01
N MET A 101 10.66 19.93 -1.69
CA MET A 101 10.29 18.57 -1.33
C MET A 101 9.78 17.79 -2.54
N LEU A 102 10.25 16.54 -2.70
CA LEU A 102 9.72 15.62 -3.71
C LEU A 102 8.31 15.13 -3.32
N SER A 103 7.42 15.03 -4.29
CA SER A 103 6.08 14.44 -4.08
C SER A 103 6.14 12.93 -3.91
N GLN A 104 6.97 12.24 -4.68
CA GLN A 104 7.14 10.79 -4.69
C GLN A 104 8.63 10.41 -4.62
N PRO A 105 8.94 9.18 -4.17
CA PRO A 105 10.32 8.71 -4.09
C PRO A 105 11.05 8.80 -5.44
N ALA A 106 12.32 9.22 -5.38
CA ALA A 106 13.24 9.20 -6.50
C ALA A 106 14.29 8.10 -6.28
N GLU A 107 15.00 7.75 -7.37
CA GLU A 107 16.02 6.69 -7.35
C GLU A 107 17.24 7.06 -6.49
N ASP A 108 17.51 8.34 -6.31
CA ASP A 108 18.63 8.84 -5.50
C ASP A 108 18.47 8.67 -3.98
N GLY A 109 17.32 8.16 -3.54
CA GLY A 109 17.00 7.93 -2.14
C GLY A 109 16.65 9.20 -1.34
N THR A 110 16.46 10.34 -2.01
CA THR A 110 15.98 11.58 -1.36
C THR A 110 14.59 11.35 -0.77
N PRO A 111 14.36 11.68 0.52
CA PRO A 111 13.04 11.54 1.13
C PRO A 111 11.98 12.35 0.39
N SER A 112 10.80 11.77 0.25
CA SER A 112 9.67 12.40 -0.42
C SER A 112 8.48 12.60 0.53
N LEU A 113 7.48 13.36 0.09
CA LEU A 113 6.24 13.56 0.82
C LEU A 113 5.57 12.22 1.18
N VAL A 114 5.61 11.23 0.29
CA VAL A 114 5.06 9.89 0.55
C VAL A 114 5.75 9.21 1.73
N GLU A 115 7.07 9.35 1.87
CA GLU A 115 7.81 8.77 3.01
C GLU A 115 7.48 9.49 4.31
N TYR A 116 7.37 10.80 4.30
CA TYR A 116 6.94 11.57 5.46
C TYR A 116 5.49 11.27 5.85
N LEU A 117 4.61 11.06 4.86
CA LEU A 117 3.23 10.65 5.06
C LEU A 117 3.15 9.29 5.76
N LYS A 118 3.94 8.31 5.34
CA LYS A 118 4.03 6.99 6.01
C LYS A 118 4.45 7.14 7.46
N GLY A 119 5.50 7.92 7.71
CA GLY A 119 5.98 8.20 9.07
C GLY A 119 4.92 8.86 9.94
N TYR A 120 4.19 9.82 9.39
CA TYR A 120 3.10 10.50 10.08
C TYR A 120 1.97 9.54 10.47
N LEU A 121 1.50 8.71 9.52
CA LEU A 121 0.41 7.77 9.75
C LEU A 121 0.79 6.67 10.75
N LEU A 122 2.03 6.19 10.74
CA LEU A 122 2.55 5.25 11.74
C LEU A 122 2.62 5.89 13.13
N ALA A 123 3.14 7.11 13.24
CA ALA A 123 3.25 7.82 14.52
C ALA A 123 1.89 8.12 15.14
N ARG A 124 0.87 8.38 14.33
CA ARG A 124 -0.51 8.61 14.77
C ARG A 124 -1.28 7.34 15.09
N GLY A 125 -0.72 6.17 14.78
CA GLY A 125 -1.41 4.89 14.92
C GLY A 125 -2.52 4.65 13.89
N SER A 126 -2.62 5.49 12.84
CA SER A 126 -3.57 5.32 11.75
C SER A 126 -3.23 4.14 10.85
N LEU A 127 -1.96 3.77 10.79
CA LEU A 127 -1.43 2.58 10.14
C LEU A 127 -0.45 1.87 11.06
N THR A 128 -0.37 0.54 10.92
CA THR A 128 0.65 -0.29 11.55
C THR A 128 1.70 -0.71 10.50
N GLU A 129 2.84 -1.23 10.95
CA GLU A 129 3.82 -1.81 10.03
C GLU A 129 3.26 -2.97 9.22
N ASP A 130 2.36 -3.77 9.81
CA ASP A 130 1.67 -4.85 9.10
C ASP A 130 0.76 -4.33 7.99
N ASP A 131 0.06 -3.22 8.20
CA ASP A 131 -0.76 -2.58 7.17
C ASP A 131 0.07 -2.18 5.95
N LEU A 132 1.32 -1.75 6.16
CA LEU A 132 2.23 -1.38 5.08
C LEU A 132 2.69 -2.57 4.22
N ARG A 133 2.43 -3.80 4.63
CA ARG A 133 2.70 -4.99 3.81
C ARG A 133 1.79 -5.05 2.58
N THR A 134 0.55 -4.62 2.73
CA THR A 134 -0.52 -4.81 1.74
C THR A 134 -1.17 -3.52 1.28
N PHE A 135 -0.97 -2.42 2.02
CA PHE A 135 -1.41 -1.09 1.66
C PHE A 135 -0.22 -0.11 1.65
N ARG A 136 -0.18 0.75 0.63
CA ARG A 136 0.82 1.82 0.53
C ARG A 136 0.10 3.16 0.46
N PRO A 137 0.22 4.01 1.48
CA PRO A 137 -0.25 5.39 1.38
C PRO A 137 0.36 6.06 0.18
N SER A 138 -0.43 6.82 -0.54
CA SER A 138 0.02 7.49 -1.77
C SER A 138 -0.63 8.85 -1.92
N VAL A 139 -0.02 9.67 -2.75
CA VAL A 139 -0.55 10.96 -3.18
C VAL A 139 -1.36 10.78 -4.47
N CYS A 140 -2.43 11.56 -4.61
CA CYS A 140 -3.33 11.51 -5.77
C CYS A 140 -2.96 12.51 -6.85
N ASN A 141 -2.21 13.53 -6.52
CA ASN A 141 -1.62 14.49 -7.45
C ASN A 141 -0.14 14.71 -7.12
N ARG A 142 0.60 15.21 -8.07
CA ARG A 142 2.03 15.52 -7.92
C ARG A 142 2.28 16.96 -8.24
N LEU A 143 3.16 17.57 -7.47
CA LEU A 143 3.78 18.86 -7.77
C LEU A 143 5.27 18.65 -7.95
N ASP A 144 5.88 19.44 -8.81
CA ASP A 144 7.31 19.41 -9.01
C ASP A 144 8.06 19.74 -7.71
N ARG A 145 9.32 19.33 -7.62
CA ARG A 145 10.15 19.51 -6.42
C ARG A 145 10.10 20.95 -5.89
N ASN A 146 10.29 21.92 -6.76
CA ASN A 146 10.36 23.34 -6.39
C ASN A 146 9.01 24.06 -6.40
N THR A 147 7.92 23.33 -6.62
CA THR A 147 6.56 23.85 -6.58
C THR A 147 5.94 23.56 -5.23
N SER A 148 5.47 24.60 -4.54
CA SER A 148 4.64 24.48 -3.35
C SER A 148 3.15 24.40 -3.71
N GLY A 149 2.36 23.83 -2.84
CA GLY A 149 0.92 23.80 -3.00
C GLY A 149 0.24 22.57 -2.41
N LEU A 150 -1.04 22.43 -2.70
CA LEU A 150 -1.89 21.41 -2.11
C LEU A 150 -1.68 20.06 -2.79
N ILE A 151 -1.45 19.04 -1.97
CA ILE A 151 -1.42 17.63 -2.38
C ILE A 151 -2.49 16.88 -1.60
N ALA A 152 -3.32 16.13 -2.33
CA ALA A 152 -4.26 15.18 -1.77
C ALA A 152 -3.62 13.80 -1.62
N ALA A 153 -3.79 13.19 -0.46
CA ALA A 153 -3.25 11.87 -0.15
C ALA A 153 -4.33 10.96 0.47
N GLY A 154 -4.30 9.68 0.13
CA GLY A 154 -5.18 8.68 0.73
C GLY A 154 -4.54 8.01 1.94
N LYS A 155 -5.25 7.98 3.04
CA LYS A 155 -4.89 7.25 4.26
C LYS A 155 -5.25 5.77 4.16
N ARG A 156 -6.28 5.47 3.36
CA ARG A 156 -6.83 4.14 3.09
C ARG A 156 -7.06 3.97 1.59
N HIS A 157 -7.19 2.72 1.16
CA HIS A 157 -7.50 2.44 -0.24
C HIS A 157 -8.80 3.10 -0.70
N ALA A 158 -9.83 3.13 0.16
CA ALA A 158 -11.09 3.83 -0.11
C ALA A 158 -10.86 5.31 -0.43
N GLY A 159 -10.06 6.01 0.37
CA GLY A 159 -9.73 7.42 0.15
C GLY A 159 -9.00 7.66 -1.17
N LEU A 160 -8.06 6.78 -1.54
CA LEU A 160 -7.39 6.85 -2.84
C LEU A 160 -8.41 6.70 -3.99
N THR A 161 -9.32 5.73 -3.89
CA THR A 161 -10.35 5.49 -4.91
C THR A 161 -11.29 6.68 -5.04
N GLU A 162 -11.77 7.23 -3.93
CA GLU A 162 -12.63 8.42 -3.93
C GLU A 162 -11.95 9.62 -4.59
N LEU A 163 -10.68 9.87 -4.29
CA LEU A 163 -9.93 10.99 -4.88
C LEU A 163 -9.66 10.81 -6.37
N TYR A 164 -9.48 9.58 -6.84
CA TYR A 164 -9.29 9.30 -8.27
C TYR A 164 -10.60 9.36 -9.07
N ASP A 165 -11.75 9.16 -8.43
CA ASP A 165 -13.07 9.18 -9.07
C ASP A 165 -13.65 10.61 -9.16
N ILE A 166 -13.02 11.60 -8.59
CA ILE A 166 -13.36 13.01 -8.76
C ILE A 166 -12.76 13.53 -10.08
#